data_3b3204a24bbb5eb4f8fd95c1ea84ca65
#
_entry.id   3b3204a24bbb5eb4f8fd95c1ea84ca65
#
_cell.length_a   1.000
_cell.length_b   1.000
_cell.length_c   1.000
_cell.angle_alpha   90.00
_cell.angle_beta   90.00
_cell.angle_gamma   90.00
#
_symmetry.space_group_name_H-M   'P 1'
#
loop_
_entity.id
_entity.type
_entity.pdbx_description
1 polymer ?
#
loop_
_entity_poly.entity_id
_entity_poly.type
_entity_poly.pdbx_seq_one_letter_code
_entity_poly.pdbx_strand_id
1 'polypeptide(L)'
;DLVEKVLGEDAKIVREFAGNELVGRTYEPLFECTAKAAAKTGKKGFRIVADDYVSADDGTGIVHNAPAFGEDDYRVCRENDIPFVQMVDARGNMTEDTPWAGTFVKKADPMILKDLKESGALFAEIPFEHSYPFCWRCDTPLIYYARESWFIKMTAVRDELMRNNRAVNWMPDNIKEGRMGNFLDLSLIHIS
;
A
#
# COMPACT_ATOMS: atom_id res chain seq x y z
N ASP A 1 8.46 13.10 -22.37
CA ASP A 1 9.02 11.89 -21.80
C ASP A 1 7.99 10.82 -21.47
N LEU A 2 7.20 10.92 -20.37
CA LEU A 2 6.18 9.92 -20.08
C LEU A 2 4.91 10.10 -20.93
N VAL A 3 4.63 11.29 -21.40
CA VAL A 3 3.45 11.60 -22.21
C VAL A 3 3.43 10.76 -23.48
N GLU A 4 4.51 10.75 -24.24
CA GLU A 4 4.63 9.95 -25.47
C GLU A 4 4.53 8.45 -25.20
N LYS A 5 5.15 7.99 -24.09
CA LYS A 5 5.12 6.58 -23.67
C LYS A 5 3.71 6.10 -23.30
N VAL A 6 2.90 6.95 -22.68
CA VAL A 6 1.57 6.61 -22.17
C VAL A 6 0.46 6.91 -23.18
N LEU A 7 0.54 8.04 -23.86
CA LEU A 7 -0.52 8.55 -24.76
C LEU A 7 -0.21 8.40 -26.25
N GLY A 8 1.05 8.02 -26.60
CA GLY A 8 1.51 7.90 -27.98
C GLY A 8 2.10 9.20 -28.55
N GLU A 9 2.75 9.07 -29.70
CA GLU A 9 3.49 10.18 -30.36
C GLU A 9 2.58 11.31 -30.85
N ASP A 10 1.31 11.02 -31.10
CA ASP A 10 0.32 12.02 -31.57
C ASP A 10 -0.26 12.87 -30.44
N ALA A 11 0.13 12.64 -29.18
CA ALA A 11 -0.37 13.36 -28.03
C ALA A 11 0.06 14.83 -28.05
N LYS A 12 -0.90 15.75 -27.93
CA LYS A 12 -0.64 17.19 -27.87
C LYS A 12 -0.77 17.70 -26.46
N ILE A 13 0.31 18.21 -25.91
CA ILE A 13 0.31 18.89 -24.62
C ILE A 13 -0.43 20.23 -24.75
N VAL A 14 -1.54 20.38 -24.07
CA VAL A 14 -2.36 21.60 -24.07
C VAL A 14 -2.04 22.50 -22.88
N ARG A 15 -1.58 21.91 -21.78
CA ARG A 15 -1.23 22.64 -20.56
C ARG A 15 -0.26 21.82 -19.69
N GLU A 16 0.66 22.51 -19.05
CA GLU A 16 1.53 21.99 -18.01
C GLU A 16 1.19 22.67 -16.67
N PHE A 17 1.22 21.92 -15.59
CA PHE A 17 0.96 22.42 -14.23
C PHE A 17 1.59 21.51 -13.17
N ALA A 18 1.78 22.05 -11.98
CA ALA A 18 2.29 21.26 -10.87
C ALA A 18 1.22 20.33 -10.30
N GLY A 19 1.61 19.13 -9.87
CA GLY A 19 0.68 18.11 -9.34
C GLY A 19 -0.16 18.59 -8.15
N ASN A 20 0.36 19.53 -7.35
CA ASN A 20 -0.36 20.12 -6.23
C ASN A 20 -1.60 20.93 -6.65
N GLU A 21 -1.71 21.39 -7.89
CA GLU A 21 -2.93 22.03 -8.42
C GLU A 21 -4.11 21.05 -8.54
N LEU A 22 -3.84 19.76 -8.51
CA LEU A 22 -4.87 18.70 -8.55
C LEU A 22 -5.40 18.33 -7.17
N VAL A 23 -4.68 18.67 -6.10
CA VAL A 23 -5.03 18.27 -4.72
C VAL A 23 -6.43 18.77 -4.36
N GLY A 24 -7.21 17.85 -3.78
CA GLY A 24 -8.59 18.10 -3.39
C GLY A 24 -9.63 17.94 -4.49
N ARG A 25 -9.22 17.79 -5.76
CA ARG A 25 -10.17 17.44 -6.83
C ARG A 25 -10.73 16.04 -6.58
N THR A 26 -12.00 15.86 -6.91
CA THR A 26 -12.71 14.59 -6.78
C THR A 26 -12.90 13.94 -8.14
N TYR A 27 -13.05 12.63 -8.14
CA TYR A 27 -13.35 11.83 -9.32
C TYR A 27 -14.45 10.82 -9.02
N GLU A 28 -15.11 10.33 -10.06
CA GLU A 28 -16.17 9.32 -9.94
C GLU A 28 -15.55 7.95 -9.61
N PRO A 29 -16.13 7.21 -8.65
CA PRO A 29 -15.69 5.84 -8.37
C PRO A 29 -15.86 4.94 -9.61
N LEU A 30 -14.86 4.13 -9.92
CA LEU A 30 -14.93 3.17 -11.02
C LEU A 30 -16.02 2.10 -10.81
N PHE A 31 -16.30 1.75 -9.55
CA PHE A 31 -17.28 0.73 -9.18
C PHE A 31 -18.21 1.22 -8.06
N GLU A 32 -19.48 0.98 -8.22
CA GLU A 32 -20.50 1.36 -7.23
C GLU A 32 -20.28 0.68 -5.86
N CYS A 33 -19.76 -0.55 -5.86
CA CYS A 33 -19.45 -1.29 -4.63
C CYS A 33 -18.41 -0.56 -3.78
N THR A 34 -17.36 0.01 -4.39
CA THR A 34 -16.34 0.80 -3.67
C THR A 34 -16.92 2.09 -3.12
N ALA A 35 -17.79 2.76 -3.88
CA ALA A 35 -18.50 3.96 -3.42
C ALA A 35 -19.37 3.68 -2.19
N LYS A 36 -20.15 2.59 -2.24
CA LYS A 36 -21.00 2.17 -1.12
C LYS A 36 -20.17 1.82 0.13
N ALA A 37 -19.07 1.11 -0.05
CA ALA A 37 -18.18 0.75 1.05
C ALA A 37 -17.50 1.98 1.69
N ALA A 38 -17.03 2.92 0.87
CA ALA A 38 -16.48 4.17 1.36
C ALA A 38 -17.51 5.01 2.12
N ALA A 39 -18.75 5.11 1.61
CA ALA A 39 -19.84 5.84 2.25
C ALA A 39 -20.18 5.30 3.65
N LYS A 40 -20.10 3.98 3.86
CA LYS A 40 -20.33 3.35 5.18
C LYS A 40 -19.34 3.86 6.25
N THR A 41 -18.17 4.35 5.87
CA THR A 41 -17.16 4.87 6.81
C THR A 41 -17.45 6.31 7.28
N GLY A 42 -18.36 7.02 6.62
CA GLY A 42 -18.62 8.44 6.87
C GLY A 42 -17.52 9.40 6.38
N LYS A 43 -16.48 8.89 5.73
CA LYS A 43 -15.34 9.67 5.22
C LYS A 43 -15.48 9.94 3.72
N LYS A 44 -14.78 10.98 3.23
CA LYS A 44 -14.73 11.32 1.81
C LYS A 44 -13.55 10.65 1.13
N GLY A 45 -13.81 9.69 0.28
CA GLY A 45 -12.86 9.08 -0.64
C GLY A 45 -12.83 9.75 -2.01
N PHE A 46 -12.22 9.09 -2.99
CA PHE A 46 -12.24 9.44 -4.42
C PHE A 46 -11.80 10.87 -4.71
N ARG A 47 -10.71 11.29 -4.08
CA ARG A 47 -10.08 12.60 -4.25
C ARG A 47 -8.58 12.48 -4.39
N ILE A 48 -7.98 13.45 -5.03
CA ILE A 48 -6.54 13.53 -5.23
C ILE A 48 -5.88 14.12 -3.97
N VAL A 49 -4.85 13.44 -3.50
CA VAL A 49 -3.95 13.87 -2.42
C VAL A 49 -2.52 13.92 -2.94
N ALA A 50 -1.63 14.65 -2.30
CA ALA A 50 -0.22 14.71 -2.65
C ALA A 50 0.63 14.00 -1.61
N ASP A 51 1.70 13.36 -2.06
CA ASP A 51 2.73 12.78 -1.20
C ASP A 51 4.07 12.69 -1.94
N ASP A 52 5.17 12.76 -1.20
CA ASP A 52 6.53 12.82 -1.76
C ASP A 52 7.02 11.47 -2.31
N TYR A 53 6.35 10.36 -1.99
CA TYR A 53 6.73 9.05 -2.53
C TYR A 53 6.37 8.87 -4.01
N VAL A 54 5.54 9.73 -4.56
CA VAL A 54 5.12 9.66 -5.97
C VAL A 54 6.23 10.19 -6.87
N SER A 55 6.83 9.32 -7.67
CA SER A 55 7.86 9.67 -8.63
C SER A 55 7.27 10.21 -9.94
N ALA A 56 7.98 11.16 -10.56
CA ALA A 56 7.70 11.60 -11.92
C ALA A 56 8.53 10.83 -12.97
N ASP A 57 9.40 9.92 -12.55
CA ASP A 57 10.33 9.22 -13.43
C ASP A 57 9.72 7.94 -14.03
N ASP A 58 8.63 7.44 -13.44
CA ASP A 58 7.93 6.25 -13.91
C ASP A 58 6.40 6.41 -13.86
N GLY A 59 5.70 5.56 -14.61
CA GLY A 59 4.24 5.56 -14.67
C GLY A 59 3.64 6.83 -15.29
N THR A 60 2.68 7.41 -14.62
CA THR A 60 1.93 8.61 -15.04
C THR A 60 2.13 9.82 -14.12
N GLY A 61 2.89 9.68 -13.03
CA GLY A 61 2.95 10.66 -11.95
C GLY A 61 1.68 10.72 -11.09
N ILE A 62 0.72 9.82 -11.33
CA ILE A 62 -0.50 9.66 -10.54
C ILE A 62 -0.59 8.19 -10.10
N VAL A 63 -0.62 7.97 -8.79
CA VAL A 63 -0.65 6.63 -8.18
C VAL A 63 -2.03 6.37 -7.59
N HIS A 64 -2.55 5.18 -7.85
CA HIS A 64 -3.77 4.70 -7.20
C HIS A 64 -3.44 4.22 -5.79
N ASN A 65 -4.10 4.80 -4.79
CA ASN A 65 -3.94 4.44 -3.38
C ASN A 65 -5.00 3.42 -2.95
N ALA A 66 -4.53 2.29 -2.41
CA ALA A 66 -5.38 1.24 -1.84
C ALA A 66 -4.97 0.93 -0.39
N PRO A 67 -5.53 1.63 0.62
CA PRO A 67 -5.04 1.63 2.01
C PRO A 67 -5.02 0.27 2.70
N ALA A 68 -5.77 -0.69 2.18
CA ALA A 68 -5.78 -2.06 2.70
C ALA A 68 -4.65 -2.95 2.14
N PHE A 69 -3.91 -2.49 1.11
CA PHE A 69 -3.01 -3.32 0.31
C PHE A 69 -1.62 -2.73 0.08
N GLY A 70 -1.27 -1.63 0.77
CA GLY A 70 0.05 -1.02 0.72
C GLY A 70 0.34 -0.22 1.99
N GLU A 71 1.60 -0.21 2.43
CA GLU A 71 2.02 0.51 3.65
C GLU A 71 1.99 2.02 3.41
N ASP A 72 2.56 2.50 2.32
CA ASP A 72 2.53 3.91 1.93
C ASP A 72 1.10 4.35 1.66
N ASP A 73 0.31 3.54 0.95
CA ASP A 73 -1.11 3.79 0.70
C ASP A 73 -1.88 3.97 2.01
N TYR A 74 -1.64 3.08 2.99
CA TYR A 74 -2.27 3.16 4.30
C TYR A 74 -1.87 4.45 5.04
N ARG A 75 -0.56 4.78 5.05
CA ARG A 75 -0.03 5.99 5.69
C ARG A 75 -0.68 7.24 5.09
N VAL A 76 -0.59 7.40 3.76
CA VAL A 76 -1.13 8.56 3.03
C VAL A 76 -2.64 8.69 3.23
N CYS A 77 -3.37 7.59 3.12
CA CYS A 77 -4.82 7.60 3.31
C CYS A 77 -5.23 7.96 4.73
N ARG A 78 -4.49 7.48 5.74
CA ARG A 78 -4.73 7.83 7.14
C ARG A 78 -4.46 9.30 7.42
N GLU A 79 -3.36 9.85 6.93
CA GLU A 79 -2.97 11.26 7.12
C GLU A 79 -3.94 12.23 6.45
N ASN A 80 -4.54 11.79 5.35
CA ASN A 80 -5.51 12.58 4.60
C ASN A 80 -6.98 12.23 4.90
N ASP A 81 -7.27 11.44 5.92
CA ASP A 81 -8.62 11.01 6.30
C ASP A 81 -9.41 10.36 5.13
N ILE A 82 -8.73 9.57 4.33
CA ILE A 82 -9.33 8.75 3.26
C ILE A 82 -9.94 7.48 3.87
N PRO A 83 -11.11 7.00 3.38
CA PRO A 83 -11.73 5.78 3.88
C PRO A 83 -10.82 4.55 3.77
N PHE A 84 -10.71 3.79 4.85
CA PHE A 84 -10.15 2.45 4.79
C PHE A 84 -11.24 1.47 4.36
N VAL A 85 -11.09 0.87 3.19
CA VAL A 85 -12.03 -0.10 2.63
C VAL A 85 -11.27 -1.36 2.25
N GLN A 86 -11.71 -2.50 2.75
CA GLN A 86 -11.12 -3.79 2.47
C GLN A 86 -12.15 -4.71 1.84
N MET A 87 -11.97 -5.01 0.55
CA MET A 87 -12.88 -5.82 -0.25
C MET A 87 -12.32 -7.20 -0.57
N VAL A 88 -11.31 -7.62 0.18
CA VAL A 88 -10.67 -8.94 0.08
C VAL A 88 -10.71 -9.59 1.46
N ASP A 89 -11.08 -10.84 1.55
CA ASP A 89 -11.11 -11.60 2.79
C ASP A 89 -9.72 -12.11 3.21
N ALA A 90 -9.63 -12.71 4.39
CA ALA A 90 -8.37 -13.25 4.92
C ALA A 90 -7.79 -14.43 4.11
N ARG A 91 -8.52 -14.97 3.15
CA ARG A 91 -8.08 -16.02 2.21
C ARG A 91 -7.66 -15.46 0.85
N GLY A 92 -7.74 -14.14 0.67
CA GLY A 92 -7.41 -13.48 -0.58
C GLY A 92 -8.55 -13.51 -1.61
N ASN A 93 -9.79 -13.80 -1.22
CA ASN A 93 -10.92 -13.79 -2.13
C ASN A 93 -11.68 -12.46 -2.03
N MET A 94 -12.27 -12.05 -3.11
CA MET A 94 -13.17 -10.90 -3.16
C MET A 94 -14.37 -11.12 -2.23
N THR A 95 -14.73 -10.08 -1.45
CA THR A 95 -15.85 -10.15 -0.50
C THR A 95 -17.21 -10.12 -1.20
N GLU A 96 -18.27 -10.47 -0.46
CA GLU A 96 -19.65 -10.48 -0.95
C GLU A 96 -20.17 -9.09 -1.39
N ASP A 97 -19.53 -8.03 -0.92
CA ASP A 97 -19.86 -6.65 -1.36
C ASP A 97 -19.42 -6.35 -2.80
N THR A 98 -18.66 -7.25 -3.45
CA THR A 98 -18.14 -7.06 -4.81
C THR A 98 -18.88 -7.94 -5.84
N PRO A 99 -18.94 -7.53 -7.12
CA PRO A 99 -19.50 -8.36 -8.19
C PRO A 99 -18.74 -9.68 -8.41
N TRP A 100 -17.49 -9.76 -7.93
CA TRP A 100 -16.58 -10.91 -8.11
C TRP A 100 -16.45 -11.75 -6.83
N ALA A 101 -17.45 -11.74 -5.97
CA ALA A 101 -17.46 -12.40 -4.67
C ALA A 101 -16.95 -13.85 -4.73
N GLY A 102 -16.14 -14.24 -3.76
CA GLY A 102 -15.58 -15.59 -3.64
C GLY A 102 -14.45 -15.92 -4.62
N THR A 103 -14.14 -15.03 -5.56
CA THR A 103 -13.04 -15.20 -6.52
C THR A 103 -11.71 -14.75 -5.92
N PHE A 104 -10.66 -15.56 -6.03
CA PHE A 104 -9.33 -15.16 -5.61
C PHE A 104 -8.85 -13.93 -6.41
N VAL A 105 -8.24 -12.94 -5.74
CA VAL A 105 -7.91 -11.62 -6.32
C VAL A 105 -7.22 -11.70 -7.68
N LYS A 106 -6.20 -12.57 -7.84
CA LYS A 106 -5.50 -12.72 -9.13
C LYS A 106 -6.38 -13.32 -10.24
N LYS A 107 -7.43 -14.05 -9.89
CA LYS A 107 -8.41 -14.57 -10.86
C LYS A 107 -9.51 -13.55 -11.14
N ALA A 108 -9.71 -12.58 -10.25
CA ALA A 108 -10.65 -11.48 -10.46
C ALA A 108 -10.09 -10.43 -11.43
N ASP A 109 -8.76 -10.27 -11.57
CA ASP A 109 -8.13 -9.27 -12.43
C ASP A 109 -8.71 -9.25 -13.86
N PRO A 110 -8.79 -10.38 -14.62
CA PRO A 110 -9.36 -10.35 -15.97
C PRO A 110 -10.86 -10.04 -15.99
N MET A 111 -11.60 -10.35 -14.92
CA MET A 111 -13.01 -10.01 -14.81
C MET A 111 -13.19 -8.51 -14.60
N ILE A 112 -12.38 -7.91 -13.74
CA ILE A 112 -12.35 -6.47 -13.47
C ILE A 112 -11.99 -5.69 -14.74
N LEU A 113 -10.96 -6.14 -15.46
CA LEU A 113 -10.54 -5.54 -16.73
C LEU A 113 -11.65 -5.59 -17.77
N LYS A 114 -12.38 -6.71 -17.85
CA LYS A 114 -13.54 -6.84 -18.74
C LYS A 114 -14.61 -5.81 -18.39
N ASP A 115 -14.99 -5.69 -17.12
CA ASP A 115 -16.02 -4.76 -16.67
C ASP A 115 -15.60 -3.29 -16.92
N LEU A 116 -14.32 -2.95 -16.70
CA LEU A 116 -13.77 -1.63 -17.03
C LEU A 116 -13.78 -1.33 -18.52
N LYS A 117 -13.56 -2.35 -19.36
CA LYS A 117 -13.62 -2.22 -20.81
C LYS A 117 -15.07 -2.03 -21.29
N GLU A 118 -16.02 -2.79 -20.73
CA GLU A 118 -17.44 -2.69 -21.07
C GLU A 118 -18.04 -1.35 -20.63
N SER A 119 -17.59 -0.79 -19.49
CA SER A 119 -18.02 0.53 -19.03
C SER A 119 -17.33 1.71 -19.75
N GLY A 120 -16.32 1.44 -20.58
CA GLY A 120 -15.52 2.47 -21.25
C GLY A 120 -14.55 3.20 -20.32
N ALA A 121 -14.32 2.72 -19.11
CA ALA A 121 -13.42 3.30 -18.14
C ALA A 121 -11.96 2.83 -18.30
N LEU A 122 -11.72 1.76 -19.05
CA LEU A 122 -10.37 1.26 -19.34
C LEU A 122 -9.72 2.10 -20.45
N PHE A 123 -8.66 2.83 -20.12
CA PHE A 123 -7.88 3.58 -21.10
C PHE A 123 -6.92 2.67 -21.88
N ALA A 124 -6.10 1.90 -21.17
CA ALA A 124 -5.14 0.97 -21.77
C ALA A 124 -4.82 -0.18 -20.82
N GLU A 125 -4.47 -1.33 -21.38
CA GLU A 125 -3.91 -2.47 -20.69
C GLU A 125 -2.52 -2.72 -21.24
N ILE A 126 -1.50 -2.48 -20.42
CA ILE A 126 -0.09 -2.59 -20.83
C ILE A 126 0.54 -3.75 -20.04
N PRO A 127 0.99 -4.82 -20.70
CA PRO A 127 1.72 -5.89 -20.06
C PRO A 127 2.99 -5.37 -19.39
N PHE A 128 3.19 -5.72 -18.13
CA PHE A 128 4.37 -5.34 -17.37
C PHE A 128 4.95 -6.56 -16.67
N GLU A 129 6.19 -6.88 -17.00
CA GLU A 129 6.91 -7.99 -16.39
C GLU A 129 7.73 -7.50 -15.19
N HIS A 130 7.51 -8.09 -14.04
CA HIS A 130 8.22 -7.75 -12.80
C HIS A 130 8.35 -8.96 -11.87
N SER A 131 9.31 -8.90 -10.95
CA SER A 131 9.44 -9.91 -9.90
C SER A 131 8.23 -9.85 -8.96
N TYR A 132 7.65 -11.01 -8.67
CA TYR A 132 6.53 -11.13 -7.75
C TYR A 132 6.84 -12.12 -6.63
N PRO A 133 6.53 -11.81 -5.35
CA PRO A 133 6.82 -12.70 -4.25
C PRO A 133 5.82 -13.86 -4.16
N PHE A 134 6.34 -15.06 -3.96
CA PHE A 134 5.57 -16.28 -3.74
C PHE A 134 5.91 -16.90 -2.38
N CYS A 135 4.96 -17.62 -1.82
CA CYS A 135 5.18 -18.38 -0.60
C CYS A 135 6.19 -19.50 -0.85
N TRP A 136 7.31 -19.50 -0.11
CA TRP A 136 8.36 -20.52 -0.24
C TRP A 136 7.89 -21.96 0.03
N ARG A 137 6.75 -22.14 0.72
CA ARG A 137 6.21 -23.45 1.12
C ARG A 137 5.19 -24.02 0.14
N CYS A 138 4.31 -23.18 -0.40
CA CYS A 138 3.17 -23.64 -1.21
C CYS A 138 3.07 -22.93 -2.57
N ASP A 139 4.05 -22.11 -2.91
CA ASP A 139 4.14 -21.37 -4.18
C ASP A 139 2.89 -20.52 -4.51
N THR A 140 2.14 -20.15 -3.49
CA THR A 140 1.00 -19.25 -3.65
C THR A 140 1.50 -17.81 -3.75
N PRO A 141 0.99 -16.99 -4.70
CA PRO A 141 1.35 -15.59 -4.77
C PRO A 141 0.94 -14.86 -3.50
N LEU A 142 1.86 -14.06 -2.95
CA LEU A 142 1.62 -13.27 -1.75
C LEU A 142 0.89 -11.99 -2.13
N ILE A 143 0.07 -11.49 -1.22
CA ILE A 143 -0.60 -10.20 -1.36
C ILE A 143 -0.26 -9.34 -0.14
N TYR A 144 -0.08 -8.03 -0.34
CA TYR A 144 -0.13 -7.09 0.76
C TYR A 144 -1.55 -7.06 1.29
N TYR A 145 -1.69 -7.15 2.61
CA TYR A 145 -2.99 -7.26 3.24
C TYR A 145 -2.96 -6.63 4.63
N ALA A 146 -3.77 -5.61 4.89
CA ALA A 146 -3.86 -5.00 6.19
C ALA A 146 -4.54 -5.94 7.19
N ARG A 147 -3.87 -6.18 8.30
CA ARG A 147 -4.33 -7.09 9.35
C ARG A 147 -4.12 -6.45 10.72
N GLU A 148 -5.09 -6.63 11.60
CA GLU A 148 -4.92 -6.26 12.99
C GLU A 148 -3.84 -7.11 13.63
N SER A 149 -2.90 -6.46 14.33
CA SER A 149 -1.85 -7.11 15.09
C SER A 149 -1.45 -6.27 16.30
N TRP A 150 -0.88 -6.94 17.30
CA TRP A 150 -0.36 -6.27 18.47
C TRP A 150 1.08 -5.81 18.21
N PHE A 151 1.34 -4.55 18.51
CA PHE A 151 2.67 -3.97 18.44
C PHE A 151 3.13 -3.50 19.81
N ILE A 152 4.36 -3.85 20.18
CA ILE A 152 5.04 -3.29 21.34
C ILE A 152 6.02 -2.26 20.82
N LYS A 153 5.84 -0.99 21.20
CA LYS A 153 6.74 0.10 20.80
C LYS A 153 8.09 -0.03 21.52
N MET A 154 8.91 -0.98 21.07
CA MET A 154 10.21 -1.30 21.67
C MET A 154 11.17 -0.10 21.66
N THR A 155 11.10 0.74 20.63
CA THR A 155 11.89 1.98 20.54
C THR A 155 11.68 2.93 21.71
N ALA A 156 10.50 2.93 22.35
CA ALA A 156 10.20 3.77 23.50
C ALA A 156 10.99 3.33 24.78
N VAL A 157 11.36 2.07 24.86
CA VAL A 157 12.05 1.49 26.05
C VAL A 157 13.51 1.13 25.77
N ARG A 158 14.01 1.35 24.56
CA ARG A 158 15.36 0.98 24.12
C ARG A 158 16.45 1.52 25.06
N ASP A 159 16.44 2.82 25.34
CA ASP A 159 17.47 3.45 26.18
C ASP A 159 17.45 2.93 27.62
N GLU A 160 16.27 2.61 28.12
CA GLU A 160 16.13 2.01 29.44
C GLU A 160 16.64 0.57 29.47
N LEU A 161 16.33 -0.23 28.45
CA LEU A 161 16.86 -1.59 28.30
C LEU A 161 18.38 -1.60 28.18
N MET A 162 18.96 -0.71 27.38
CA MET A 162 20.41 -0.58 27.25
C MET A 162 21.05 -0.17 28.57
N ARG A 163 20.48 0.77 29.30
CA ARG A 163 20.96 1.19 30.62
C ARG A 163 20.91 0.03 31.62
N ASN A 164 19.80 -0.70 31.67
CA ASN A 164 19.64 -1.85 32.55
C ASN A 164 20.60 -2.98 32.21
N ASN A 165 20.83 -3.26 30.92
CA ASN A 165 21.83 -4.25 30.49
C ASN A 165 23.23 -3.92 30.99
N ARG A 166 23.64 -2.64 31.00
CA ARG A 166 24.94 -2.20 31.52
C ARG A 166 25.07 -2.40 33.02
N ALA A 167 23.96 -2.31 33.76
CA ALA A 167 23.96 -2.51 35.22
C ALA A 167 24.06 -3.99 35.64
N VAL A 168 23.74 -4.93 34.73
CA VAL A 168 23.84 -6.37 35.00
C VAL A 168 25.31 -6.81 35.04
N ASN A 169 25.64 -7.66 36.01
CA ASN A 169 26.95 -8.30 36.08
C ASN A 169 26.95 -9.58 35.23
N TRP A 170 27.46 -9.45 33.99
CA TRP A 170 27.51 -10.55 33.03
C TRP A 170 28.74 -11.44 33.24
N MET A 171 28.53 -12.75 33.11
CA MET A 171 29.61 -13.76 33.18
C MET A 171 29.51 -14.68 31.94
N PRO A 172 30.44 -14.66 31.01
CA PRO A 172 31.60 -13.75 30.94
C PRO A 172 31.22 -12.32 30.54
N ASP A 173 32.03 -11.35 30.86
CA ASP A 173 31.73 -9.90 30.74
C ASP A 173 31.51 -9.44 29.30
N ASN A 174 32.10 -10.10 28.31
CA ASN A 174 31.93 -9.80 26.89
C ASN A 174 30.51 -10.01 26.37
N ILE A 175 29.61 -10.69 27.11
CA ILE A 175 28.20 -10.81 26.76
C ILE A 175 27.52 -9.46 26.85
N LYS A 176 27.89 -8.62 27.79
CA LYS A 176 27.26 -7.32 28.08
C LYS A 176 27.15 -6.42 26.87
N GLU A 177 28.26 -6.04 26.29
CA GLU A 177 28.32 -5.12 25.15
C GLU A 177 28.27 -5.89 23.82
N GLY A 178 28.84 -7.10 23.77
CA GLY A 178 28.85 -7.92 22.55
C GLY A 178 27.50 -8.50 22.20
N ARG A 179 27.13 -9.62 22.79
CA ARG A 179 25.93 -10.36 22.39
C ARG A 179 24.62 -9.66 22.77
N MET A 180 24.47 -9.35 24.06
CA MET A 180 23.22 -8.77 24.56
C MET A 180 23.10 -7.30 24.18
N GLY A 181 24.15 -6.52 24.29
CA GLY A 181 24.15 -5.11 23.88
C GLY A 181 23.83 -4.94 22.40
N ASN A 182 24.52 -5.67 21.53
CA ASN A 182 24.24 -5.66 20.10
C ASN A 182 22.83 -6.16 19.77
N PHE A 183 22.33 -7.18 20.44
CA PHE A 183 20.96 -7.66 20.26
C PHE A 183 19.94 -6.59 20.62
N LEU A 184 20.08 -5.95 21.78
CA LEU A 184 19.19 -4.87 22.22
C LEU A 184 19.27 -3.65 21.29
N ASP A 185 20.46 -3.31 20.83
CA ASP A 185 20.66 -2.16 19.96
C ASP A 185 20.09 -2.37 18.56
N LEU A 186 20.38 -3.49 17.93
CA LEU A 186 20.02 -3.78 16.54
C LEU A 186 18.59 -4.34 16.41
N SER A 187 18.17 -5.25 17.29
CA SER A 187 16.86 -5.88 17.18
C SER A 187 15.72 -4.92 17.48
N LEU A 188 15.93 -3.98 18.42
CA LEU A 188 14.91 -3.00 18.78
C LEU A 188 14.72 -1.90 17.71
N ILE A 189 15.60 -1.82 16.72
CA ILE A 189 15.49 -0.89 15.59
C ILE A 189 14.87 -1.59 14.36
N HIS A 190 15.12 -2.88 14.17
CA HIS A 190 14.76 -3.61 12.96
C HIS A 190 13.56 -4.56 13.08
N ILE A 191 13.07 -4.84 14.28
CA ILE A 191 12.01 -5.84 14.53
C ILE A 191 10.69 -5.18 15.00
N SER A 192 10.72 -3.89 15.23
CA SER A 192 9.54 -3.13 15.73
C SER A 192 8.84 -2.39 14.64
#